data_bcb01afbd7c2ac5dab5a493a152ea300
#
_entry.id   bcb01afbd7c2ac5dab5a493a152ea300
#
_cell.length_a   1.000
_cell.length_b   1.000
_cell.length_c   1.000
_cell.angle_alpha   90.00
_cell.angle_beta   90.00
_cell.angle_gamma   90.00
#
_symmetry.space_group_name_H-M   'P 1'
#
loop_
_entity.id
_entity.type
_entity.pdbx_description
1 polymer ?
#
loop_
_entity_poly.entity_id
_entity_poly.type
_entity_poly.pdbx_seq_one_letter_code
_entity_poly.pdbx_strand_id
1 'polypeptide(L)' 'MRDLLLYRLTLEAQKRVEHSPLSKRELMRRLGTSATQLYRLLDQTNYKKSFGQLLSLLHVLDCDVELVVKERLPKSA' A
#
# COMPACT_ATOMS: atom_id res chain seq x y z
N MET A 1 -10.91 -9.67 7.19
CA MET A 1 -10.16 -8.65 7.93
C MET A 1 -8.87 -8.25 7.22
N ARG A 2 -8.02 -9.23 6.89
CA ARG A 2 -6.78 -8.96 6.14
C ARG A 2 -7.05 -8.33 4.78
N ASP A 3 -8.06 -8.80 4.08
CA ASP A 3 -8.40 -8.31 2.75
C ASP A 3 -8.89 -6.87 2.78
N LEU A 4 -9.64 -6.50 3.81
CA LEU A 4 -10.11 -5.13 3.98
C LEU A 4 -8.94 -4.17 4.23
N LEU A 5 -7.99 -4.57 5.07
CA LEU A 5 -6.82 -3.76 5.35
C LEU A 5 -5.96 -3.58 4.09
N LEU A 6 -5.75 -4.66 3.36
CA LEU A 6 -5.01 -4.62 2.11
C LEU A 6 -5.70 -3.73 1.08
N TYR A 7 -7.03 -3.83 0.98
CA TYR A 7 -7.84 -3.01 0.11
C TYR A 7 -7.68 -1.51 0.43
N ARG A 8 -7.84 -1.16 1.71
CA ARG A 8 -7.71 0.23 2.15
C ARG A 8 -6.30 0.78 1.91
N LEU A 9 -5.29 -0.01 2.17
CA LEU A 9 -3.91 0.40 1.95
C LEU A 9 -3.65 0.61 0.46
N THR A 10 -4.22 -0.24 -0.39
CA THR A 10 -4.10 -0.11 -1.84
C THR A 10 -4.77 1.16 -2.35
N LEU A 11 -5.96 1.49 -1.86
CA LEU A 11 -6.64 2.73 -2.23
C LEU A 11 -5.81 3.95 -1.83
N GLU A 12 -5.22 3.91 -0.66
CA GLU A 12 -4.36 4.98 -0.19
C GLU A 12 -3.12 5.11 -1.09
N ALA A 13 -2.53 4.00 -1.47
CA ALA A 13 -1.38 3.99 -2.38
C ALA A 13 -1.74 4.57 -3.74
N GLN A 14 -2.89 4.20 -4.30
CA GLN A 14 -3.38 4.76 -5.57
C GLN A 14 -3.49 6.28 -5.48
N LYS A 15 -4.09 6.76 -4.41
CA LYS A 15 -4.27 8.18 -4.19
C LYS A 15 -2.94 8.92 -4.11
N ARG A 16 -1.98 8.36 -3.38
CA ARG A 16 -0.66 8.98 -3.24
C ARG A 16 0.12 8.98 -4.54
N VAL A 17 0.03 7.91 -5.32
CA VAL A 17 0.65 7.86 -6.65
C VAL A 17 0.08 8.95 -7.55
N GLU A 18 -1.24 9.11 -7.55
CA GLU A 18 -1.93 10.09 -8.37
C GLU A 18 -1.51 11.52 -8.04
N HIS A 19 -1.27 11.81 -6.77
CA HIS A 19 -0.90 13.15 -6.31
C HIS A 19 0.61 13.37 -6.21
N SER A 20 1.41 12.36 -6.51
CA SER A 20 2.86 12.44 -6.41
C SER A 20 3.44 13.19 -7.62
N PRO A 21 4.49 14.01 -7.42
CA PRO A 21 5.22 14.60 -8.52
C PRO A 21 6.09 13.58 -9.28
N LEU A 22 6.28 12.39 -8.72
CA LEU A 22 7.09 11.35 -9.35
C LEU A 22 6.33 10.69 -10.49
N SER A 23 6.99 10.49 -11.63
CA SER A 23 6.43 9.73 -12.73
C SER A 23 6.38 8.24 -12.36
N LYS A 24 5.52 7.48 -13.05
CA LYS A 24 5.48 6.03 -12.84
C LYS A 24 6.81 5.37 -13.16
N ARG A 25 7.53 5.87 -14.17
CA ARG A 25 8.86 5.38 -14.49
C ARG A 25 9.82 5.56 -13.32
N GLU A 26 9.79 6.73 -12.68
CA GLU A 26 10.65 7.00 -11.53
C GLU A 26 10.26 6.12 -10.34
N LEU A 27 8.97 5.91 -10.13
CA LEU A 27 8.50 5.00 -9.09
C LEU A 27 9.01 3.58 -9.31
N MET A 28 8.91 3.11 -10.56
CA MET A 28 9.41 1.77 -10.90
C MET A 28 10.91 1.65 -10.66
N ARG A 29 11.65 2.68 -11.02
CA ARG A 29 13.10 2.70 -10.82
C ARG A 29 13.46 2.63 -9.34
N ARG A 30 12.82 3.45 -8.52
CA ARG A 30 13.09 3.49 -7.08
C ARG A 30 12.67 2.24 -6.36
N LEU A 31 11.58 1.62 -6.81
CA LEU A 31 11.10 0.36 -6.24
C LEU A 31 11.86 -0.85 -6.78
N GLY A 32 12.58 -0.71 -7.90
CA GLY A 32 13.21 -1.84 -8.55
C GLY A 32 12.19 -2.81 -9.12
N THR A 33 11.10 -2.31 -9.68
CA THR A 33 9.99 -3.15 -10.15
C THR A 33 9.63 -2.82 -11.60
N SER A 34 8.83 -3.68 -12.21
CA SER A 34 8.32 -3.49 -13.57
C SER A 34 6.97 -2.80 -13.56
N ALA A 35 6.55 -2.33 -14.75
CA ALA A 35 5.24 -1.72 -14.90
C ALA A 35 4.12 -2.70 -14.51
N THR A 36 4.24 -3.96 -14.95
CA THR A 36 3.25 -4.99 -14.64
C THR A 36 3.13 -5.19 -13.13
N GLN A 37 4.25 -5.26 -12.43
CA GLN A 37 4.24 -5.45 -10.98
C GLN A 37 3.67 -4.23 -10.26
N LEU A 38 3.99 -3.02 -10.75
CA LEU A 38 3.44 -1.81 -10.16
C LEU A 38 1.92 -1.77 -10.32
N TYR A 39 1.40 -2.11 -11.51
CA TYR A 39 -0.04 -2.14 -11.71
C TYR A 39 -0.74 -3.19 -10.87
N ARG A 40 -0.13 -4.36 -10.69
CA ARG A 40 -0.66 -5.39 -9.79
C ARG A 40 -0.70 -4.91 -8.35
N LEU A 41 0.33 -4.18 -7.95
CA LEU A 41 0.42 -3.64 -6.60
C LEU A 41 -0.68 -2.61 -6.34
N LEU A 42 -1.04 -1.83 -7.36
CA LEU A 42 -2.06 -0.79 -7.26
C LEU A 42 -3.47 -1.29 -7.57
N ASP A 43 -3.62 -2.56 -7.94
CA ASP A 43 -4.92 -3.14 -8.24
C ASP A 43 -5.62 -3.55 -6.95
N GLN A 44 -6.69 -2.85 -6.61
CA GLN A 44 -7.43 -3.10 -5.38
C GLN A 44 -8.14 -4.46 -5.37
N THR A 45 -8.31 -5.09 -6.52
CA THR A 45 -8.93 -6.41 -6.60
C THR A 45 -7.91 -7.54 -6.45
N ASN A 46 -6.63 -7.22 -6.44
CA ASN A 46 -5.57 -8.21 -6.29
C ASN A 46 -5.22 -8.40 -4.82
N TYR A 47 -5.71 -9.46 -4.21
CA TYR A 47 -5.46 -9.77 -2.80
C TYR A 47 -4.21 -10.63 -2.58
N LYS A 48 -3.48 -10.94 -3.65
CA LYS A 48 -2.25 -11.73 -3.56
C LYS A 48 -1.00 -10.88 -3.46
N LYS A 49 -1.15 -9.57 -3.47
CA LYS A 49 -0.01 -8.66 -3.40
C LYS A 49 0.64 -8.67 -2.02
N SER A 50 1.90 -8.27 -1.98
CA SER A 50 2.68 -8.21 -0.75
C SER A 50 2.41 -6.90 0.01
N PHE A 51 2.13 -7.00 1.29
CA PHE A 51 2.06 -5.85 2.19
C PHE A 51 3.37 -5.08 2.21
N GLY A 52 4.48 -5.83 2.27
CA GLY A 52 5.80 -5.21 2.30
C GLY A 52 6.07 -4.36 1.09
N GLN A 53 5.64 -4.79 -0.09
CA GLN A 53 5.81 -4.02 -1.31
C GLN A 53 4.94 -2.76 -1.31
N LEU A 54 3.72 -2.84 -0.78
CA LEU A 54 2.86 -1.66 -0.63
C LEU A 54 3.50 -0.64 0.31
N LEU A 55 4.05 -1.11 1.42
CA LEU A 55 4.73 -0.23 2.38
C LEU A 55 5.95 0.42 1.74
N SER A 56 6.71 -0.32 0.94
CA SER A 56 7.85 0.21 0.20
C SER A 56 7.43 1.28 -0.79
N LEU A 57 6.32 1.06 -1.49
CA LEU A 57 5.77 2.05 -2.42
C LEU A 57 5.40 3.34 -1.68
N LEU A 58 4.70 3.23 -0.57
CA LEU A 58 4.32 4.39 0.22
C LEU A 58 5.55 5.13 0.75
N HIS A 59 6.58 4.39 1.15
CA HIS A 59 7.83 4.99 1.60
C HIS A 59 8.50 5.79 0.48
N VAL A 60 8.53 5.26 -0.74
CA VAL A 60 9.08 5.96 -1.90
C VAL A 60 8.28 7.24 -2.20
N LEU A 61 7.00 7.25 -1.86
CA LEU A 61 6.11 8.41 -2.02
C LEU A 61 6.20 9.38 -0.84
N ASP A 62 7.19 9.22 0.02
CA ASP A 62 7.41 10.03 1.22
C ASP A 62 6.24 9.95 2.20
N CYS A 63 5.61 8.81 2.28
CA CYS A 63 4.51 8.56 3.20
C CYS A 63 4.97 7.64 4.33
N ASP A 64 4.67 8.02 5.54
CA ASP A 64 4.87 7.16 6.70
C ASP A 64 3.60 6.40 6.99
N VAL A 65 3.76 5.13 7.33
CA VAL A 65 2.62 4.28 7.69
C VAL A 65 2.79 3.87 9.15
N GLU A 66 1.81 4.23 9.94
CA GLU A 66 1.78 3.84 11.35
C GLU A 66 0.78 2.71 11.54
N LEU A 67 1.19 1.72 12.32
CA LEU A 67 0.33 0.62 12.69
C LEU A 67 -0.09 0.79 14.14
N VAL A 68 -1.39 0.85 14.36
CA VAL A 68 -1.96 0.92 15.69
C VAL A 68 -2.70 -0.38 15.98
N VAL A 69 -2.22 -1.11 16.96
CA VAL A 69 -2.88 -2.34 17.41
C VAL A 69 -3.61 -2.02 18.70
N LYS A 70 -4.92 -2.27 18.71
CA LYS A 70 -5.74 -2.03 19.88
C LYS A 70 -6.26 -3.36 20.39
N GLU A 71 -6.08 -3.57 21.67
CA GLU A 71 -6.64 -4.73 22.34
C GLU A 71 -8.10 -4.46 22.66
N ARG A 72 -8.95 -5.45 22.37
CA ARG A 72 -10.36 -5.33 22.69
C ARG A 72 -10.57 -5.68 24.17
N LEU A 73 -11.34 -4.84 24.84
CA LEU A 73 -11.77 -5.17 26.19
C LEU A 73 -12.76 -6.33 26.16
N PRO A 74 -12.68 -7.25 27.13
CA PRO A 74 -13.66 -8.34 27.21
C PRO A 74 -15.07 -7.79 27.38
N LYS A 75 -16.02 -8.37 26.64
CA LYS A 75 -17.41 -7.95 26.76
C LYS A 75 -18.08 -8.39 28.05
N SER A 76 -17.56 -9.42 28.65
CA SER A 76 -18.11 -10.01 29.85
C SER A 76 -17.45 -9.45 31.09
N ALA A 77 -17.34 -8.22 31.18
CA ALA A 77 -16.74 -7.59 32.36
C ALA A 77 -17.69 -7.70 33.56
#